data_9d7be574ffe1b7d22ddc0f4ac2c621f6
#
_entry.id   9d7be574ffe1b7d22ddc0f4ac2c621f6
#
_cell.length_a   1.000
_cell.length_b   1.000
_cell.length_c   1.000
_cell.angle_alpha   90.00
_cell.angle_beta   90.00
_cell.angle_gamma   90.00
#
_symmetry.space_group_name_H-M   'P 1'
#
loop_
_entity.id
_entity.type
_entity.pdbx_description
1 polymer ?
#
loop_
_entity_poly.entity_id
_entity_poly.type
_entity_poly.pdbx_seq_one_letter_code
_entity_poly.pdbx_strand_id
1 'polypeptide(L)'
;TKSPHIFVFPSTGTGGWEATIANTLSPGDKVLACRHGVFSDKWIRMCEAFGLIVDVIECDWRGPADPALIEAALLADQNQAIKAVLATHNETATGVRSDLKAIRESIDRAGHSALFFVDGVSSIASMDFQMDAWGIDAAVTGSQKGFMMPAGLAIVAVSEKAIDAGKTATL
;
A
#
# COMPACT_ATOMS: atom_id res chain seq x y z
N THR A 1 5.75 -11.84 -8.90
CA THR A 1 6.95 -11.41 -8.16
C THR A 1 8.01 -12.52 -8.14
N LYS A 2 9.25 -12.13 -8.04
CA LYS A 2 10.40 -13.01 -7.79
C LYS A 2 10.78 -13.03 -6.30
N SER A 3 10.12 -12.23 -5.48
CA SER A 3 10.36 -12.21 -4.03
C SER A 3 10.10 -13.59 -3.44
N PRO A 4 10.98 -14.09 -2.56
CA PRO A 4 10.74 -15.32 -1.81
C PRO A 4 9.77 -15.08 -0.63
N HIS A 5 9.44 -13.85 -0.30
CA HIS A 5 8.67 -13.47 0.86
C HIS A 5 7.19 -13.30 0.51
N ILE A 6 6.48 -14.42 0.39
CA ILE A 6 5.03 -14.46 0.20
C ILE A 6 4.42 -15.16 1.40
N PHE A 7 3.62 -14.42 2.15
CA PHE A 7 2.93 -14.91 3.34
C PHE A 7 1.47 -15.19 3.03
N VAL A 8 1.00 -16.34 3.44
CA VAL A 8 -0.40 -16.76 3.30
C VAL A 8 -0.90 -17.18 4.68
N PHE A 9 -1.99 -16.58 5.13
CA PHE A 9 -2.55 -16.88 6.46
C PHE A 9 -4.07 -16.76 6.48
N PRO A 10 -4.76 -17.46 7.41
CA PRO A 10 -6.21 -17.38 7.54
C PRO A 10 -6.64 -15.96 7.89
N SER A 11 -7.24 -15.23 6.94
CA SER A 11 -7.75 -13.89 7.09
C SER A 11 -8.48 -13.42 5.81
N THR A 12 -8.64 -12.10 5.66
CA THR A 12 -9.15 -11.44 4.47
C THR A 12 -8.12 -10.39 3.99
N GLY A 13 -8.38 -9.70 2.88
CA GLY A 13 -7.55 -8.58 2.44
C GLY A 13 -7.34 -7.52 3.54
N THR A 14 -8.35 -7.28 4.39
CA THR A 14 -8.23 -6.36 5.52
C THR A 14 -7.16 -6.83 6.51
N GLY A 15 -7.13 -8.11 6.86
CA GLY A 15 -6.05 -8.64 7.71
C GLY A 15 -4.68 -8.63 7.03
N GLY A 16 -4.64 -8.65 5.68
CA GLY A 16 -3.41 -8.42 4.93
C GLY A 16 -2.89 -6.99 5.08
N TRP A 17 -3.78 -5.99 5.09
CA TRP A 17 -3.41 -4.60 5.40
C TRP A 17 -2.83 -4.48 6.82
N GLU A 18 -3.54 -5.06 7.79
CA GLU A 18 -3.12 -5.11 9.20
C GLU A 18 -1.74 -5.75 9.34
N ALA A 19 -1.55 -6.93 8.76
CA ALA A 19 -0.26 -7.61 8.79
C ALA A 19 0.87 -6.79 8.16
N THR A 20 0.60 -6.07 7.07
CA THR A 20 1.59 -5.19 6.44
C THR A 20 1.99 -4.07 7.38
N ILE A 21 1.03 -3.37 7.99
CA ILE A 21 1.29 -2.26 8.92
C ILE A 21 2.03 -2.77 10.16
N ALA A 22 1.46 -3.78 10.83
CA ALA A 22 1.95 -4.26 12.13
C ALA A 22 3.36 -4.87 12.07
N ASN A 23 3.80 -5.33 10.91
CA ASN A 23 5.11 -5.95 10.77
C ASN A 23 6.18 -5.03 10.14
N THR A 24 5.84 -3.81 9.73
CA THR A 24 6.81 -2.93 9.04
C THR A 24 6.89 -1.53 9.61
N LEU A 25 5.97 -1.15 10.49
CA LEU A 25 5.86 0.20 11.04
C LEU A 25 5.83 0.17 12.59
N SER A 26 5.97 1.33 13.19
CA SER A 26 5.93 1.53 14.64
C SER A 26 4.90 2.60 15.01
N PRO A 27 4.34 2.59 16.24
CA PRO A 27 3.44 3.66 16.67
C PRO A 27 4.09 5.03 16.53
N GLY A 28 3.36 5.99 15.97
CA GLY A 28 3.87 7.33 15.68
C GLY A 28 4.60 7.48 14.33
N ASP A 29 4.85 6.39 13.61
CA ASP A 29 5.37 6.49 12.25
C ASP A 29 4.38 7.23 11.35
N LYS A 30 4.93 8.05 10.45
CA LYS A 30 4.15 8.81 9.48
C LYS A 30 4.01 8.02 8.17
N VAL A 31 2.80 8.02 7.61
CA VAL A 31 2.50 7.45 6.31
C VAL A 31 1.76 8.44 5.43
N LEU A 32 1.93 8.34 4.11
CA LEU A 32 1.23 9.14 3.10
C LEU A 32 0.21 8.26 2.39
N ALA A 33 -1.03 8.70 2.30
CA ALA A 33 -2.09 7.95 1.64
C ALA A 33 -3.01 8.83 0.80
N CYS A 34 -3.42 8.35 -0.37
CA CYS A 34 -4.45 8.99 -1.19
C CYS A 34 -5.83 8.45 -0.81
N ARG A 35 -6.77 9.36 -0.48
CA ARG A 35 -8.18 9.03 -0.24
C ARG A 35 -8.97 9.29 -1.51
N HIS A 36 -9.38 8.22 -2.21
CA HIS A 36 -10.17 8.31 -3.44
C HIS A 36 -11.29 7.28 -3.51
N GLY A 37 -11.69 6.73 -2.36
CA GLY A 37 -12.81 5.81 -2.23
C GLY A 37 -12.91 5.15 -0.88
N VAL A 38 -13.83 4.20 -0.75
CA VAL A 38 -14.14 3.55 0.53
C VAL A 38 -12.99 2.70 1.06
N PHE A 39 -12.27 1.98 0.16
CA PHE A 39 -11.22 1.07 0.62
C PHE A 39 -9.94 1.81 0.97
N SER A 40 -9.58 2.84 0.23
CA SER A 40 -8.49 3.75 0.60
C SER A 40 -8.78 4.45 1.93
N ASP A 41 -10.01 4.94 2.17
CA ASP A 41 -10.41 5.52 3.47
C ASP A 41 -10.35 4.50 4.62
N LYS A 42 -10.79 3.27 4.40
CA LYS A 42 -10.71 2.21 5.43
C LYS A 42 -9.27 1.89 5.82
N TRP A 43 -8.35 1.87 4.86
CA TRP A 43 -6.94 1.62 5.16
C TRP A 43 -6.30 2.77 5.92
N ILE A 44 -6.65 4.01 5.57
CA ILE A 44 -6.26 5.22 6.32
C ILE A 44 -6.72 5.10 7.78
N ARG A 45 -8.01 4.83 8.01
CA ARG A 45 -8.54 4.66 9.37
C ARG A 45 -7.90 3.52 10.15
N MET A 46 -7.51 2.45 9.47
CA MET A 46 -6.74 1.38 10.10
C MET A 46 -5.37 1.88 10.57
N CYS A 47 -4.65 2.61 9.72
CA CYS A 47 -3.37 3.22 10.12
C CYS A 47 -3.52 4.11 11.35
N GLU A 48 -4.54 4.97 11.37
CA GLU A 48 -4.85 5.82 12.53
C GLU A 48 -5.15 5.01 13.79
N ALA A 49 -5.93 3.92 13.66
CA ALA A 49 -6.27 3.03 14.77
C ALA A 49 -5.04 2.30 15.35
N PHE A 50 -4.02 2.06 14.52
CA PHE A 50 -2.73 1.52 14.94
C PHE A 50 -1.76 2.59 15.48
N GLY A 51 -2.22 3.84 15.62
CA GLY A 51 -1.42 4.93 16.17
C GLY A 51 -0.41 5.52 15.20
N LEU A 52 -0.59 5.31 13.90
CA LEU A 52 0.21 5.96 12.87
C LEU A 52 -0.30 7.38 12.60
N ILE A 53 0.59 8.25 12.15
CA ILE A 53 0.26 9.60 11.67
C ILE A 53 0.04 9.51 10.16
N VAL A 54 -1.18 9.82 9.70
CA VAL A 54 -1.50 9.72 8.28
C VAL A 54 -1.59 11.09 7.64
N ASP A 55 -0.68 11.39 6.71
CA ASP A 55 -0.81 12.52 5.80
C ASP A 55 -1.73 12.09 4.65
N VAL A 56 -2.91 12.71 4.55
CA VAL A 56 -3.93 12.32 3.58
C VAL A 56 -3.93 13.30 2.40
N ILE A 57 -3.79 12.75 1.20
CA ILE A 57 -4.05 13.46 -0.06
C ILE A 57 -5.51 13.20 -0.43
N GLU A 58 -6.35 14.22 -0.37
CA GLU A 58 -7.73 14.14 -0.81
C GLU A 58 -7.80 14.18 -2.35
N CYS A 59 -8.36 13.14 -2.95
CA CYS A 59 -8.53 13.00 -4.39
C CYS A 59 -10.03 13.00 -4.76
N ASP A 60 -10.35 13.38 -5.98
CA ASP A 60 -11.71 13.18 -6.52
C ASP A 60 -11.97 11.66 -6.63
N TRP A 61 -13.05 11.18 -6.04
CA TRP A 61 -13.41 9.76 -6.08
C TRP A 61 -13.74 9.23 -7.48
N ARG A 62 -13.86 10.11 -8.47
CA ARG A 62 -13.98 9.77 -9.90
C ARG A 62 -12.63 9.68 -10.62
N GLY A 63 -11.54 9.97 -9.91
CA GLY A 63 -10.18 9.96 -10.44
C GLY A 63 -9.24 9.07 -9.62
N PRO A 64 -8.10 8.69 -10.20
CA PRO A 64 -7.07 7.90 -9.52
C PRO A 64 -6.29 8.74 -8.51
N ALA A 65 -5.48 8.06 -7.70
CA ALA A 65 -4.42 8.71 -6.95
C ALA A 65 -3.51 9.51 -7.91
N ASP A 66 -3.26 10.79 -7.58
CA ASP A 66 -2.45 11.67 -8.42
C ASP A 66 -0.95 11.55 -8.05
N PRO A 67 -0.11 11.01 -8.95
CA PRO A 67 1.32 10.88 -8.72
C PRO A 67 2.03 12.22 -8.47
N ALA A 68 1.55 13.32 -9.06
CA ALA A 68 2.17 14.62 -8.87
C ALA A 68 1.95 15.17 -7.44
N LEU A 69 0.79 14.91 -6.85
CA LEU A 69 0.52 15.28 -5.45
C LEU A 69 1.34 14.44 -4.48
N ILE A 70 1.54 13.15 -4.78
CA ILE A 70 2.42 12.26 -4.00
C ILE A 70 3.86 12.78 -4.05
N GLU A 71 4.37 13.11 -5.25
CA GLU A 71 5.72 13.64 -5.42
C GLU A 71 5.91 14.95 -4.64
N ALA A 72 4.95 15.88 -4.75
CA ALA A 72 5.01 17.16 -4.04
C ALA A 72 5.04 16.96 -2.52
N ALA A 73 4.23 16.05 -1.98
CA ALA A 73 4.20 15.74 -0.55
C ALA A 73 5.54 15.15 -0.06
N LEU A 74 6.13 14.25 -0.85
CA LEU A 74 7.41 13.63 -0.53
C LEU A 74 8.58 14.60 -0.63
N LEU A 75 8.57 15.51 -1.62
CA LEU A 75 9.58 16.59 -1.74
C LEU A 75 9.49 17.57 -0.57
N ALA A 76 8.29 17.79 -0.03
CA ALA A 76 8.10 18.64 1.15
C ALA A 76 8.61 17.99 2.44
N ASP A 77 8.67 16.67 2.50
CA ASP A 77 9.16 15.91 3.66
C ASP A 77 10.70 15.80 3.68
N GLN A 78 11.36 16.94 3.85
CA GLN A 78 12.83 17.04 3.85
C GLN A 78 13.53 16.15 4.89
N ASN A 79 12.84 15.83 5.97
CA ASN A 79 13.38 14.97 7.04
C ASN A 79 13.15 13.48 6.78
N GLN A 80 12.50 13.12 5.68
CA GLN A 80 12.13 11.74 5.34
C GLN A 80 11.39 11.03 6.49
N ALA A 81 10.45 11.74 7.09
CA ALA A 81 9.65 11.23 8.20
C ALA A 81 8.56 10.25 7.73
N ILE A 82 8.11 10.38 6.47
CA ILE A 82 7.16 9.46 5.86
C ILE A 82 7.82 8.10 5.66
N LYS A 83 7.31 7.07 6.34
CA LYS A 83 7.86 5.71 6.29
C LYS A 83 7.27 4.87 5.16
N ALA A 84 6.02 5.14 4.78
CA ALA A 84 5.36 4.42 3.70
C ALA A 84 4.40 5.31 2.92
N VAL A 85 4.28 5.03 1.62
CA VAL A 85 3.22 5.53 0.73
C VAL A 85 2.23 4.39 0.50
N LEU A 86 0.95 4.64 0.80
CA LEU A 86 -0.13 3.67 0.63
C LEU A 86 -0.95 4.02 -0.61
N ALA A 87 -1.13 3.05 -1.52
CA ALA A 87 -1.95 3.21 -2.70
C ALA A 87 -2.92 2.04 -2.89
N THR A 88 -4.18 2.36 -3.21
CA THR A 88 -5.16 1.38 -3.65
C THR A 88 -5.11 1.29 -5.18
N HIS A 89 -4.73 0.12 -5.71
CA HIS A 89 -4.58 -0.07 -7.17
C HIS A 89 -5.91 0.03 -7.89
N ASN A 90 -6.91 -0.73 -7.43
CA ASN A 90 -8.27 -0.64 -7.93
C ASN A 90 -9.22 -0.36 -6.76
N GLU A 91 -9.74 0.86 -6.72
CA GLU A 91 -10.74 1.23 -5.72
C GLU A 91 -12.09 0.61 -6.09
N THR A 92 -12.45 -0.44 -5.41
CA THR A 92 -13.64 -1.24 -5.72
C THR A 92 -14.94 -0.44 -5.65
N ALA A 93 -15.01 0.53 -4.73
CA ALA A 93 -16.24 1.32 -4.55
C ALA A 93 -16.54 2.25 -5.73
N THR A 94 -15.52 2.66 -6.47
CA THR A 94 -15.63 3.62 -7.58
C THR A 94 -15.27 3.01 -8.93
N GLY A 95 -14.58 1.86 -8.95
CA GLY A 95 -14.05 1.23 -10.15
C GLY A 95 -12.83 1.95 -10.75
N VAL A 96 -12.24 2.87 -10.00
CA VAL A 96 -11.09 3.67 -10.46
C VAL A 96 -9.78 2.91 -10.23
N ARG A 97 -8.95 2.85 -11.26
CA ARG A 97 -7.60 2.26 -11.20
C ARG A 97 -6.53 3.34 -11.13
N SER A 98 -5.65 3.25 -10.14
CA SER A 98 -4.46 4.09 -10.02
C SER A 98 -3.29 3.52 -10.83
N ASP A 99 -2.44 4.40 -11.38
CA ASP A 99 -1.23 4.02 -12.08
C ASP A 99 -0.08 3.82 -11.07
N LEU A 100 0.11 2.58 -10.63
CA LEU A 100 1.15 2.24 -9.65
C LEU A 100 2.57 2.50 -10.15
N LYS A 101 2.80 2.34 -11.46
CA LYS A 101 4.10 2.64 -12.05
C LYS A 101 4.41 4.12 -11.94
N ALA A 102 3.47 4.97 -12.33
CA ALA A 102 3.62 6.42 -12.22
C ALA A 102 3.80 6.88 -10.75
N ILE A 103 3.10 6.25 -9.80
CA ILE A 103 3.30 6.50 -8.36
C ILE A 103 4.73 6.11 -7.95
N ARG A 104 5.25 4.95 -8.35
CA ARG A 104 6.62 4.54 -8.06
C ARG A 104 7.63 5.54 -8.62
N GLU A 105 7.45 5.94 -9.88
CA GLU A 105 8.31 6.92 -10.52
C GLU A 105 8.29 8.29 -9.77
N SER A 106 7.17 8.68 -9.19
CA SER A 106 7.07 9.89 -8.34
C SER A 106 7.88 9.76 -7.05
N ILE A 107 7.81 8.61 -6.38
CA ILE A 107 8.61 8.33 -5.18
C ILE A 107 10.10 8.39 -5.53
N ASP A 108 10.49 7.82 -6.68
CA ASP A 108 11.88 7.80 -7.15
C ASP A 108 12.37 9.22 -7.52
N ARG A 109 11.55 10.03 -8.22
CA ARG A 109 11.91 11.43 -8.53
C ARG A 109 12.05 12.30 -7.29
N ALA A 110 11.25 12.04 -6.26
CA ALA A 110 11.40 12.71 -4.97
C ALA A 110 12.67 12.27 -4.22
N GLY A 111 13.35 11.21 -4.65
CA GLY A 111 14.51 10.64 -3.94
C GLY A 111 14.15 10.17 -2.54
N HIS A 112 12.90 9.73 -2.32
CA HIS A 112 12.39 9.45 -1.00
C HIS A 112 12.52 7.97 -0.64
N SER A 113 12.92 7.70 0.61
CA SER A 113 13.19 6.33 1.09
C SER A 113 11.94 5.55 1.52
N ALA A 114 10.74 6.16 1.50
CA ALA A 114 9.51 5.51 1.91
C ALA A 114 9.29 4.15 1.26
N LEU A 115 8.69 3.23 2.00
CA LEU A 115 8.16 1.98 1.47
C LEU A 115 6.94 2.26 0.58
N PHE A 116 6.71 1.43 -0.42
CA PHE A 116 5.53 1.53 -1.27
C PHE A 116 4.59 0.35 -1.03
N PHE A 117 3.48 0.59 -0.34
CA PHE A 117 2.46 -0.41 0.00
C PHE A 117 1.26 -0.30 -0.93
N VAL A 118 0.80 -1.44 -1.43
CA VAL A 118 -0.28 -1.50 -2.41
C VAL A 118 -1.40 -2.44 -1.95
N ASP A 119 -2.59 -1.88 -1.85
CA ASP A 119 -3.82 -2.66 -1.84
C ASP A 119 -4.10 -3.16 -3.27
N GLY A 120 -3.83 -4.43 -3.49
CA GLY A 120 -4.14 -5.16 -4.71
C GLY A 120 -5.30 -6.16 -4.55
N VAL A 121 -6.11 -6.01 -3.49
CA VAL A 121 -7.15 -7.00 -3.14
C VAL A 121 -8.09 -7.28 -4.30
N SER A 122 -8.54 -6.26 -5.03
CA SER A 122 -9.45 -6.45 -6.16
C SER A 122 -8.77 -6.44 -7.54
N SER A 123 -7.45 -6.27 -7.59
CA SER A 123 -6.72 -6.14 -8.86
C SER A 123 -5.73 -7.27 -9.13
N ILE A 124 -5.05 -7.80 -8.12
CA ILE A 124 -4.10 -8.93 -8.31
C ILE A 124 -4.84 -10.14 -8.85
N ALA A 125 -4.27 -10.76 -9.89
CA ALA A 125 -4.83 -11.84 -10.68
C ALA A 125 -6.09 -11.47 -11.50
N SER A 126 -6.56 -10.22 -11.46
CA SER A 126 -7.66 -9.70 -12.30
C SER A 126 -7.19 -8.67 -13.32
N MET A 127 -6.10 -8.00 -13.06
CA MET A 127 -5.50 -6.95 -13.90
C MET A 127 -4.00 -7.17 -14.00
N ASP A 128 -3.34 -6.47 -14.92
CA ASP A 128 -1.87 -6.41 -14.94
C ASP A 128 -1.34 -5.87 -13.60
N PHE A 129 -0.44 -6.63 -12.98
CA PHE A 129 0.17 -6.31 -11.70
C PHE A 129 1.61 -6.83 -11.66
N GLN A 130 2.56 -5.91 -11.70
CA GLN A 130 3.97 -6.22 -11.84
C GLN A 130 4.76 -5.72 -10.61
N MET A 131 4.62 -6.42 -9.47
CA MET A 131 5.18 -6.02 -8.19
C MET A 131 6.65 -5.60 -8.30
N ASP A 132 7.49 -6.45 -8.91
CA ASP A 132 8.93 -6.22 -8.99
C ASP A 132 9.28 -5.05 -9.92
N ALA A 133 8.63 -5.00 -11.10
CA ALA A 133 8.88 -3.96 -12.10
C ALA A 133 8.39 -2.57 -11.65
N TRP A 134 7.38 -2.54 -10.79
CA TRP A 134 6.85 -1.29 -10.21
C TRP A 134 7.41 -0.99 -8.82
N GLY A 135 8.44 -1.72 -8.37
CA GLY A 135 9.13 -1.47 -7.12
C GLY A 135 8.22 -1.40 -5.90
N ILE A 136 7.21 -2.28 -5.85
CA ILE A 136 6.25 -2.36 -4.74
C ILE A 136 6.89 -3.11 -3.59
N ASP A 137 6.86 -2.53 -2.39
CA ASP A 137 7.48 -3.11 -1.20
C ASP A 137 6.54 -4.04 -0.44
N ALA A 138 5.23 -3.80 -0.47
CA ALA A 138 4.23 -4.74 0.03
C ALA A 138 2.99 -4.72 -0.86
N ALA A 139 2.53 -5.90 -1.27
CA ALA A 139 1.35 -6.10 -2.09
C ALA A 139 0.37 -7.04 -1.38
N VAL A 140 -0.86 -6.57 -1.17
CA VAL A 140 -1.89 -7.30 -0.42
C VAL A 140 -3.00 -7.76 -1.34
N THR A 141 -3.43 -9.02 -1.18
CA THR A 141 -4.63 -9.54 -1.84
C THR A 141 -5.35 -10.58 -0.98
N GLY A 142 -6.46 -11.09 -1.49
CA GLY A 142 -7.26 -12.12 -0.82
C GLY A 142 -7.70 -13.21 -1.79
N SER A 143 -7.92 -14.42 -1.26
CA SER A 143 -8.23 -15.62 -2.05
C SER A 143 -9.52 -15.50 -2.87
N GLN A 144 -10.54 -14.80 -2.37
CA GLN A 144 -11.88 -14.70 -2.99
C GLN A 144 -12.00 -13.67 -4.10
N LYS A 145 -10.92 -13.04 -4.50
CA LYS A 145 -10.89 -12.01 -5.56
C LYS A 145 -10.35 -12.62 -6.87
N GLY A 146 -9.34 -12.06 -7.47
CA GLY A 146 -8.82 -12.53 -8.75
C GLY A 146 -8.35 -13.99 -8.75
N PHE A 147 -7.98 -14.55 -7.61
CA PHE A 147 -7.64 -15.97 -7.49
C PHE A 147 -8.83 -16.92 -7.58
N MET A 148 -10.08 -16.41 -7.55
CA MET A 148 -11.31 -17.21 -7.73
C MET A 148 -11.43 -18.40 -6.75
N MET A 149 -10.92 -18.24 -5.54
CA MET A 149 -10.96 -19.26 -4.48
C MET A 149 -12.01 -18.87 -3.41
N PRO A 150 -12.41 -19.78 -2.53
CA PRO A 150 -13.21 -19.43 -1.36
C PRO A 150 -12.52 -18.35 -0.52
N ALA A 151 -13.32 -17.50 0.13
CA ALA A 151 -12.81 -16.52 1.08
C ALA A 151 -12.16 -17.22 2.29
N GLY A 152 -11.16 -16.55 2.88
CA GLY A 152 -10.55 -17.03 4.12
C GLY A 152 -9.03 -16.91 4.16
N LEU A 153 -8.38 -16.56 3.04
CA LEU A 153 -6.93 -16.36 3.01
C LEU A 153 -6.58 -14.92 2.64
N ALA A 154 -5.69 -14.33 3.43
CA ALA A 154 -4.91 -13.16 3.06
C ALA A 154 -3.58 -13.60 2.45
N ILE A 155 -3.14 -12.90 1.43
CA ILE A 155 -1.85 -13.12 0.76
C ILE A 155 -1.12 -11.78 0.74
N VAL A 156 0.09 -11.78 1.30
CA VAL A 156 0.95 -10.59 1.35
C VAL A 156 2.31 -10.95 0.77
N ALA A 157 2.68 -10.28 -0.31
CA ALA A 157 4.02 -10.38 -0.88
C ALA A 157 4.82 -9.12 -0.48
N VAL A 158 6.06 -9.29 -0.02
CA VAL A 158 6.89 -8.18 0.44
C VAL A 158 8.29 -8.21 -0.18
N SER A 159 8.91 -7.03 -0.32
CA SER A 159 10.30 -6.87 -0.76
C SER A 159 11.28 -7.12 0.39
N GLU A 160 12.56 -7.30 0.05
CA GLU A 160 13.65 -7.31 1.05
C GLU A 160 13.68 -6.02 1.87
N LYS A 161 13.41 -4.86 1.25
CA LYS A 161 13.32 -3.57 1.92
C LYS A 161 12.23 -3.56 3.00
N ALA A 162 11.07 -4.16 2.74
CA ALA A 162 10.01 -4.29 3.73
C ALA A 162 10.38 -5.29 4.84
N ILE A 163 11.06 -6.39 4.52
CA ILE A 163 11.59 -7.33 5.52
C ILE A 163 12.60 -6.62 6.43
N ASP A 164 13.50 -5.81 5.86
CA ASP A 164 14.48 -5.06 6.66
C ASP A 164 13.82 -4.04 7.59
N ALA A 165 12.79 -3.34 7.12
CA ALA A 165 11.98 -2.44 7.97
C ALA A 165 11.34 -3.20 9.14
N GLY A 166 10.84 -4.41 8.89
CA GLY A 166 10.24 -5.27 9.90
C GLY A 166 11.17 -5.68 11.04
N LYS A 167 12.50 -5.63 10.84
CA LYS A 167 13.46 -5.97 11.92
C LYS A 167 13.45 -4.97 13.09
N THR A 168 12.96 -3.76 12.84
CA THR A 168 12.93 -2.67 13.83
C THR A 168 11.51 -2.17 14.15
N ALA A 169 10.51 -2.68 13.44
CA ALA A 169 9.11 -2.35 13.68
C ALA A 169 8.64 -2.87 15.06
N THR A 170 7.74 -2.11 15.71
CA THR A 170 7.28 -2.38 17.09
C THR A 170 5.76 -2.27 17.27
N LEU A 171 4.98 -2.26 16.19
CA LEU A 171 3.51 -2.33 16.25
C LEU A 171 2.99 -3.67 16.72
#